data_2c1356720b06242eaa948952db618c91
#
_entry.id   2c1356720b06242eaa948952db618c91
#
_cell.length_a   1.000
_cell.length_b   1.000
_cell.length_c   1.000
_cell.angle_alpha   90.00
_cell.angle_beta   90.00
_cell.angle_gamma   90.00
#
_symmetry.space_group_name_H-M   'P 1'
#
loop_
_entity.id
_entity.type
_entity.pdbx_description
1 polymer ?
#
loop_
_entity_poly.entity_id
_entity_poly.type
_entity_poly.pdbx_seq_one_letter_code
_entity_poly.pdbx_strand_id
1 'polypeptide(L)'
;MSYLGIEKSILAKQWIGPSSEQERNQEKLFQETGLPMALCAVLSRLNIDTNSAAKYLEPTLRELMPEPSKLKDMTKAAERILHSAKTGEKVAIFADYDVDGGCSAALLIDWFRFFNTECTLYVPDRVKEGFGPNIKALKFLESTHSLIICVDCGTLSHQAIESLNASDPVSYTHLRAHETKANLVCRLLLE
;
A
#
# COMPACT_ATOMS: atom_id res chain seq x y z
N MET A 1 -27.17 -17.10 19.02
CA MET A 1 -26.48 -18.20 19.76
C MET A 1 -25.02 -17.83 19.87
N SER A 2 -24.41 -18.11 21.00
CA SER A 2 -22.96 -17.88 21.17
C SER A 2 -22.17 -18.95 20.41
N TYR A 3 -21.14 -18.57 19.68
CA TYR A 3 -20.27 -19.52 18.99
C TYR A 3 -19.37 -20.24 20.01
N LEU A 4 -19.31 -21.56 19.95
CA LEU A 4 -18.58 -22.41 20.92
C LEU A 4 -19.00 -22.22 22.39
N GLY A 5 -20.23 -21.77 22.66
CA GLY A 5 -20.71 -21.50 24.02
C GLY A 5 -20.13 -20.23 24.68
N ILE A 6 -19.36 -19.43 23.94
CA ILE A 6 -18.71 -18.22 24.48
C ILE A 6 -19.56 -17.00 24.14
N GLU A 7 -20.18 -16.39 25.14
CA GLU A 7 -20.97 -15.16 24.98
C GLU A 7 -20.09 -13.92 24.82
N LYS A 8 -19.02 -13.83 25.60
CA LYS A 8 -18.03 -12.74 25.52
C LYS A 8 -16.63 -13.28 25.79
N SER A 9 -15.65 -12.83 25.00
CA SER A 9 -14.23 -13.08 25.25
C SER A 9 -13.71 -12.21 26.40
N ILE A 10 -12.48 -12.48 26.88
CA ILE A 10 -11.78 -11.64 27.88
C ILE A 10 -11.75 -10.16 27.49
N LEU A 11 -11.70 -9.86 26.19
CA LEU A 11 -11.74 -8.49 25.66
C LEU A 11 -13.17 -7.97 25.42
N ALA A 12 -14.17 -8.58 26.01
CA ALA A 12 -15.60 -8.26 25.86
C ALA A 12 -16.12 -8.30 24.40
N LYS A 13 -15.43 -9.02 23.50
CA LYS A 13 -15.84 -9.22 22.11
C LYS A 13 -16.67 -10.49 21.97
N GLN A 14 -17.68 -10.44 21.14
CA GLN A 14 -18.48 -11.60 20.76
C GLN A 14 -17.75 -12.39 19.66
N TRP A 15 -17.74 -13.71 19.79
CA TRP A 15 -17.25 -14.60 18.76
C TRP A 15 -18.37 -14.94 17.79
N ILE A 16 -18.10 -14.74 16.52
CA ILE A 16 -19.03 -15.05 15.44
C ILE A 16 -18.51 -16.27 14.68
N GLY A 17 -19.33 -17.30 14.59
CA GLY A 17 -19.04 -18.51 13.81
C GLY A 17 -19.18 -18.26 12.31
N PRO A 18 -18.83 -19.26 11.48
CA PRO A 18 -19.06 -19.20 10.06
C PRO A 18 -20.55 -19.06 9.74
N SER A 19 -20.89 -18.38 8.65
CA SER A 19 -22.24 -18.37 8.11
C SER A 19 -22.55 -19.69 7.41
N SER A 20 -23.84 -19.99 7.18
CA SER A 20 -24.24 -21.19 6.40
C SER A 20 -23.69 -21.18 4.97
N GLU A 21 -23.41 -20.02 4.41
CA GLU A 21 -22.74 -19.88 3.11
C GLU A 21 -21.28 -20.27 3.20
N GLN A 22 -20.60 -19.81 4.24
CA GLN A 22 -19.20 -20.17 4.50
C GLN A 22 -19.04 -21.66 4.77
N GLU A 23 -19.95 -22.26 5.52
CA GLU A 23 -19.94 -23.72 5.77
C GLU A 23 -20.11 -24.51 4.46
N ARG A 24 -21.05 -24.12 3.60
CA ARG A 24 -21.24 -24.74 2.28
C ARG A 24 -20.02 -24.58 1.37
N ASN A 25 -19.42 -23.38 1.35
CA ASN A 25 -18.22 -23.15 0.56
C ASN A 25 -17.03 -23.95 1.09
N GLN A 26 -16.89 -24.07 2.41
CA GLN A 26 -15.87 -24.93 3.03
C GLN A 26 -16.00 -26.38 2.60
N GLU A 27 -17.22 -26.92 2.62
CA GLU A 27 -17.49 -28.29 2.23
C GLU A 27 -17.23 -28.52 0.73
N LYS A 28 -17.65 -27.58 -0.11
CA LYS A 28 -17.37 -27.61 -1.54
C LYS A 28 -15.88 -27.58 -1.83
N LEU A 29 -15.13 -26.68 -1.18
CA LEU A 29 -13.65 -26.63 -1.26
C LEU A 29 -13.04 -27.97 -0.90
N PHE A 30 -13.46 -28.58 0.21
CA PHE A 30 -12.96 -29.87 0.63
C PHE A 30 -13.18 -30.98 -0.42
N GLN A 31 -14.41 -31.07 -0.94
CA GLN A 31 -14.80 -32.10 -1.92
C GLN A 31 -14.09 -31.93 -3.26
N GLU A 32 -13.97 -30.69 -3.76
CA GLU A 32 -13.44 -30.42 -5.10
C GLU A 32 -11.91 -30.32 -5.13
N THR A 33 -11.25 -29.89 -4.04
CA THR A 33 -9.82 -29.68 -4.04
C THR A 33 -9.02 -30.73 -3.27
N GLY A 34 -9.66 -31.50 -2.40
CA GLY A 34 -8.99 -32.45 -1.50
C GLY A 34 -8.11 -31.79 -0.43
N LEU A 35 -8.19 -30.49 -0.26
CA LEU A 35 -7.43 -29.75 0.77
C LEU A 35 -7.90 -30.11 2.18
N PRO A 36 -7.04 -30.01 3.21
CA PRO A 36 -7.46 -30.23 4.58
C PRO A 36 -8.62 -29.35 5.00
N MET A 37 -9.61 -29.92 5.73
CA MET A 37 -10.82 -29.22 6.14
C MET A 37 -10.54 -27.88 6.88
N ALA A 38 -9.51 -27.84 7.73
CA ALA A 38 -9.12 -26.62 8.42
C ALA A 38 -8.67 -25.51 7.45
N LEU A 39 -7.96 -25.87 6.38
CA LEU A 39 -7.56 -24.92 5.34
C LEU A 39 -8.77 -24.45 4.54
N CYS A 40 -9.69 -25.35 4.19
CA CYS A 40 -10.95 -24.99 3.53
C CYS A 40 -11.79 -24.02 4.37
N ALA A 41 -11.78 -24.17 5.70
CA ALA A 41 -12.46 -23.23 6.59
C ALA A 41 -11.84 -21.82 6.53
N VAL A 42 -10.52 -21.73 6.48
CA VAL A 42 -9.80 -20.45 6.33
C VAL A 42 -10.10 -19.81 4.98
N LEU A 43 -9.96 -20.57 3.89
CA LEU A 43 -10.23 -20.10 2.52
C LEU A 43 -11.69 -19.61 2.38
N SER A 44 -12.64 -20.37 2.93
CA SER A 44 -14.05 -19.99 2.92
C SER A 44 -14.31 -18.67 3.67
N ARG A 45 -13.65 -18.42 4.79
CA ARG A 45 -13.75 -17.15 5.53
C ARG A 45 -13.16 -15.97 4.76
N LEU A 46 -12.18 -16.22 3.91
CA LEU A 46 -11.59 -15.24 3.01
C LEU A 46 -12.40 -15.05 1.71
N ASN A 47 -13.54 -15.74 1.59
CA ASN A 47 -14.38 -15.78 0.38
C ASN A 47 -13.64 -16.28 -0.86
N ILE A 48 -12.67 -17.20 -0.66
CA ILE A 48 -11.97 -17.89 -1.74
C ILE A 48 -12.80 -19.09 -2.16
N ASP A 49 -13.11 -19.17 -3.43
CA ASP A 49 -13.83 -20.31 -4.04
C ASP A 49 -12.87 -21.40 -4.57
N THR A 50 -13.43 -22.50 -5.05
CA THR A 50 -12.64 -23.63 -5.59
C THR A 50 -11.80 -23.26 -6.81
N ASN A 51 -12.25 -22.32 -7.64
CA ASN A 51 -11.54 -21.90 -8.84
C ASN A 51 -10.32 -21.00 -8.50
N SER A 52 -10.40 -20.28 -7.40
CA SER A 52 -9.39 -19.34 -6.95
C SER A 52 -8.40 -19.96 -5.93
N ALA A 53 -8.75 -21.12 -5.33
CA ALA A 53 -8.01 -21.73 -4.23
C ALA A 53 -6.56 -22.05 -4.61
N ALA A 54 -6.33 -22.71 -5.72
CA ALA A 54 -4.98 -23.08 -6.19
C ALA A 54 -4.10 -21.83 -6.41
N LYS A 55 -4.64 -20.83 -7.07
CA LYS A 55 -3.97 -19.57 -7.37
C LYS A 55 -3.68 -18.74 -6.11
N TYR A 56 -4.55 -18.84 -5.10
CA TYR A 56 -4.36 -18.18 -3.82
C TYR A 56 -3.26 -18.87 -2.98
N LEU A 57 -3.20 -20.20 -3.03
CA LEU A 57 -2.22 -20.99 -2.26
C LEU A 57 -0.83 -20.99 -2.90
N GLU A 58 -0.76 -20.95 -4.23
CA GLU A 58 0.49 -20.90 -5.00
C GLU A 58 0.55 -19.62 -5.85
N PRO A 59 0.71 -18.45 -5.20
CA PRO A 59 0.69 -17.17 -5.90
C PRO A 59 1.92 -16.99 -6.78
N THR A 60 1.73 -16.55 -8.02
CA THR A 60 2.81 -16.14 -8.91
C THR A 60 2.71 -14.65 -9.22
N LEU A 61 3.85 -13.96 -9.31
CA LEU A 61 3.89 -12.54 -9.68
C LEU A 61 3.18 -12.31 -11.02
N ARG A 62 3.40 -13.19 -11.98
CA ARG A 62 2.81 -13.07 -13.33
C ARG A 62 1.29 -13.03 -13.32
N GLU A 63 0.66 -13.77 -12.40
CA GLU A 63 -0.79 -13.90 -12.36
C GLU A 63 -1.46 -12.92 -11.40
N LEU A 64 -0.76 -12.53 -10.34
CA LEU A 64 -1.35 -11.75 -9.26
C LEU A 64 -0.91 -10.28 -9.25
N MET A 65 0.18 -9.93 -9.94
CA MET A 65 0.61 -8.54 -10.03
C MET A 65 -0.44 -7.73 -10.81
N PRO A 66 -1.12 -6.77 -10.16
CA PRO A 66 -2.10 -5.95 -10.85
C PRO A 66 -1.41 -5.03 -11.85
N GLU A 67 -2.10 -4.73 -12.94
CA GLU A 67 -1.69 -3.69 -13.88
C GLU A 67 -1.59 -2.35 -13.14
N PRO A 68 -0.42 -1.68 -13.10
CA PRO A 68 -0.23 -0.44 -12.32
C PRO A 68 -1.23 0.67 -12.71
N SER A 69 -1.64 0.73 -13.96
CA SER A 69 -2.62 1.71 -14.47
C SER A 69 -4.00 1.61 -13.82
N LYS A 70 -4.32 0.50 -13.14
CA LYS A 70 -5.56 0.33 -12.36
C LYS A 70 -5.55 1.09 -11.03
N LEU A 71 -4.40 1.54 -10.56
CA LEU A 71 -4.31 2.38 -9.37
C LEU A 71 -4.88 3.77 -9.69
N LYS A 72 -5.68 4.28 -8.74
CA LYS A 72 -6.26 5.61 -8.89
C LYS A 72 -5.15 6.65 -9.07
N ASP A 73 -5.33 7.55 -10.02
CA ASP A 73 -4.40 8.65 -10.35
C ASP A 73 -2.97 8.23 -10.76
N MET A 74 -2.72 6.93 -11.02
CA MET A 74 -1.39 6.46 -11.42
C MET A 74 -0.85 7.16 -12.67
N THR A 75 -1.69 7.38 -13.68
CA THR A 75 -1.29 8.07 -14.90
C THR A 75 -0.82 9.50 -14.62
N LYS A 76 -1.56 10.25 -13.79
CA LYS A 76 -1.17 11.61 -13.39
C LYS A 76 0.14 11.61 -12.61
N ALA A 77 0.31 10.62 -11.70
CA ALA A 77 1.55 10.46 -10.95
C ALA A 77 2.74 10.22 -11.87
N ALA A 78 2.60 9.28 -12.79
CA ALA A 78 3.65 8.96 -13.75
C ALA A 78 3.99 10.16 -14.65
N GLU A 79 3.00 10.87 -15.16
CA GLU A 79 3.18 12.09 -15.95
C GLU A 79 3.89 13.20 -15.16
N ARG A 80 3.52 13.41 -13.90
CA ARG A 80 4.14 14.41 -13.02
C ARG A 80 5.60 14.06 -12.72
N ILE A 81 5.89 12.79 -12.43
CA ILE A 81 7.25 12.29 -12.18
C ILE A 81 8.08 12.43 -13.46
N LEU A 82 7.55 12.05 -14.61
CA LEU A 82 8.23 12.17 -15.90
C LEU A 82 8.51 13.65 -16.25
N HIS A 83 7.57 14.54 -15.96
CA HIS A 83 7.74 15.98 -16.14
C HIS A 83 8.92 16.48 -15.31
N SER A 84 8.99 16.15 -14.02
CA SER A 84 10.08 16.58 -13.14
C SER A 84 11.44 16.09 -13.60
N ALA A 85 11.53 14.84 -14.10
CA ALA A 85 12.75 14.31 -14.64
C ALA A 85 13.21 15.03 -15.93
N LYS A 86 12.27 15.40 -16.81
CA LYS A 86 12.56 16.11 -18.06
C LYS A 86 12.94 17.58 -17.87
N THR A 87 12.38 18.20 -16.84
CA THR A 87 12.63 19.63 -16.56
C THR A 87 13.77 19.85 -15.57
N GLY A 88 14.33 18.78 -15.00
CA GLY A 88 15.42 18.87 -14.03
C GLY A 88 14.99 19.47 -12.69
N GLU A 89 13.74 19.27 -12.28
CA GLU A 89 13.24 19.73 -10.98
C GLU A 89 13.97 19.03 -9.83
N LYS A 90 14.06 19.70 -8.68
CA LYS A 90 14.58 19.10 -7.46
C LYS A 90 13.53 18.16 -6.86
N VAL A 91 13.85 16.88 -6.80
CA VAL A 91 12.95 15.83 -6.34
C VAL A 91 13.45 15.25 -5.02
N ALA A 92 12.56 15.11 -4.05
CA ALA A 92 12.78 14.34 -2.83
C ALA A 92 11.99 13.03 -2.89
N ILE A 93 12.59 11.93 -2.45
CA ILE A 93 11.96 10.64 -2.25
C ILE A 93 11.91 10.40 -0.75
N PHE A 94 10.70 10.39 -0.20
CA PHE A 94 10.44 10.07 1.19
C PHE A 94 10.08 8.60 1.29
N ALA A 95 10.92 7.78 1.89
CA ALA A 95 10.75 6.33 1.96
C ALA A 95 10.56 5.85 3.40
N ASP A 96 9.85 4.73 3.56
CA ASP A 96 9.91 4.00 4.83
C ASP A 96 11.29 3.37 5.02
N TYR A 97 11.61 3.04 6.27
CA TYR A 97 12.92 2.50 6.68
C TYR A 97 13.05 0.98 6.45
N ASP A 98 12.00 0.30 6.00
CA ASP A 98 12.01 -1.14 5.76
C ASP A 98 12.48 -1.51 4.34
N VAL A 99 12.45 -2.81 4.03
CA VAL A 99 12.93 -3.32 2.74
C VAL A 99 12.09 -2.82 1.58
N ASP A 100 10.77 -2.71 1.76
CA ASP A 100 9.86 -2.29 0.69
C ASP A 100 10.05 -0.80 0.38
N GLY A 101 10.17 0.04 1.41
CA GLY A 101 10.53 1.45 1.26
C GLY A 101 11.89 1.64 0.62
N GLY A 102 12.90 0.91 1.08
CA GLY A 102 14.25 0.96 0.53
C GLY A 102 14.33 0.52 -0.92
N CYS A 103 13.68 -0.59 -1.29
CA CYS A 103 13.63 -1.08 -2.68
C CYS A 103 12.88 -0.10 -3.59
N SER A 104 11.75 0.42 -3.15
CA SER A 104 10.95 1.40 -3.90
C SER A 104 11.75 2.68 -4.18
N ALA A 105 12.45 3.19 -3.16
CA ALA A 105 13.31 4.36 -3.29
C ALA A 105 14.48 4.10 -4.27
N ALA A 106 15.13 2.94 -4.16
CA ALA A 106 16.23 2.57 -5.03
C ALA A 106 15.82 2.52 -6.50
N LEU A 107 14.66 1.92 -6.81
CA LEU A 107 14.11 1.87 -8.17
C LEU A 107 13.85 3.27 -8.73
N LEU A 108 13.27 4.17 -7.95
CA LEU A 108 13.03 5.55 -8.38
C LEU A 108 14.33 6.33 -8.57
N ILE A 109 15.30 6.20 -7.66
CA ILE A 109 16.59 6.85 -7.77
C ILE A 109 17.31 6.39 -9.05
N ASP A 110 17.32 5.09 -9.33
CA ASP A 110 17.94 4.57 -10.56
C ASP A 110 17.22 5.07 -11.82
N TRP A 111 15.90 5.13 -11.77
CA TRP A 111 15.12 5.69 -12.88
C TRP A 111 15.42 7.17 -13.10
N PHE A 112 15.50 8.01 -12.04
CA PHE A 112 15.87 9.42 -12.17
C PHE A 112 17.31 9.62 -12.67
N ARG A 113 18.25 8.77 -12.25
CA ARG A 113 19.63 8.77 -12.75
C ARG A 113 19.70 8.56 -14.25
N PHE A 114 18.81 7.72 -14.82
CA PHE A 114 18.72 7.56 -16.27
C PHE A 114 18.41 8.88 -17.00
N PHE A 115 17.70 9.80 -16.36
CA PHE A 115 17.42 11.15 -16.86
C PHE A 115 18.46 12.20 -16.42
N ASN A 116 19.57 11.80 -15.80
CA ASN A 116 20.56 12.69 -15.20
C ASN A 116 19.94 13.66 -14.15
N THR A 117 18.90 13.25 -13.47
CA THR A 117 18.23 14.01 -12.41
C THR A 117 18.64 13.45 -11.06
N GLU A 118 19.19 14.31 -10.19
CA GLU A 118 19.52 13.92 -8.81
C GLU A 118 18.29 14.00 -7.93
N CYS A 119 18.14 12.99 -7.05
CA CYS A 119 17.08 12.93 -6.06
C CYS A 119 17.65 12.95 -4.66
N THR A 120 16.99 13.64 -3.75
CA THR A 120 17.28 13.57 -2.32
C THR A 120 16.47 12.44 -1.69
N LEU A 121 17.15 11.46 -1.11
CA LEU A 121 16.48 10.42 -0.32
C LEU A 121 16.31 10.92 1.13
N TYR A 122 15.09 10.82 1.65
CA TYR A 122 14.77 11.07 3.05
C TYR A 122 14.12 9.83 3.65
N VAL A 123 14.75 9.29 4.69
CA VAL A 123 14.22 8.17 5.47
C VAL A 123 14.10 8.66 6.92
N PRO A 124 12.90 8.66 7.52
CA PRO A 124 12.72 9.17 8.88
C PRO A 124 13.39 8.25 9.91
N ASP A 125 13.95 8.86 10.96
CA ASP A 125 14.45 8.12 12.12
C ASP A 125 13.26 7.59 12.93
N ARG A 126 13.08 6.26 12.96
CA ARG A 126 11.96 5.61 13.64
C ARG A 126 11.78 6.02 15.09
N VAL A 127 12.89 6.24 15.80
CA VAL A 127 12.87 6.54 17.24
C VAL A 127 12.56 8.00 17.51
N LYS A 128 13.09 8.92 16.68
CA LYS A 128 12.97 10.37 16.88
C LYS A 128 11.77 10.97 16.15
N GLU A 129 11.41 10.42 14.99
CA GLU A 129 10.42 11.01 14.08
C GLU A 129 9.16 10.14 13.95
N GLY A 130 9.24 8.86 14.30
CA GLY A 130 8.14 7.93 14.19
C GLY A 130 8.04 7.29 12.80
N PHE A 131 6.85 6.78 12.48
CA PHE A 131 6.54 6.11 11.23
C PHE A 131 5.91 7.09 10.21
N GLY A 132 6.38 7.05 8.98
CA GLY A 132 5.81 7.77 7.85
C GLY A 132 6.06 9.28 7.85
N PRO A 133 5.44 9.98 6.89
CA PRO A 133 5.61 11.43 6.73
C PRO A 133 5.11 12.22 7.94
N ASN A 134 5.96 13.11 8.46
CA ASN A 134 5.63 14.03 9.52
C ASN A 134 5.72 15.48 9.03
N ILE A 135 5.00 16.39 9.69
CA ILE A 135 4.89 17.80 9.29
C ILE A 135 6.27 18.47 9.18
N LYS A 136 7.15 18.22 10.14
CA LYS A 136 8.48 18.85 10.18
C LYS A 136 9.36 18.43 9.00
N ALA A 137 9.39 17.13 8.71
CA ALA A 137 10.16 16.60 7.59
C ALA A 137 9.60 17.06 6.25
N LEU A 138 8.29 17.02 6.07
CA LEU A 138 7.66 17.47 4.82
C LEU A 138 7.89 18.96 4.58
N LYS A 139 7.73 19.82 5.58
CA LYS A 139 8.02 21.27 5.45
C LYS A 139 9.49 21.56 5.17
N PHE A 140 10.39 20.79 5.73
CA PHE A 140 11.81 20.88 5.39
C PHE A 140 12.05 20.54 3.92
N LEU A 141 11.48 19.45 3.43
CA LEU A 141 11.61 19.07 2.02
C LEU A 141 10.92 20.05 1.07
N GLU A 142 9.72 20.52 1.41
CA GLU A 142 8.98 21.55 0.66
C GLU A 142 9.81 22.80 0.41
N SER A 143 10.59 23.25 1.40
CA SER A 143 11.40 24.47 1.29
C SER A 143 12.55 24.38 0.28
N THR A 144 12.90 23.18 -0.18
CA THR A 144 14.08 22.93 -1.01
C THR A 144 13.82 22.11 -2.27
N HIS A 145 12.64 21.47 -2.38
CA HIS A 145 12.28 20.58 -3.48
C HIS A 145 10.94 20.97 -4.12
N SER A 146 10.83 20.76 -5.41
CA SER A 146 9.60 21.02 -6.19
C SER A 146 8.66 19.83 -6.25
N LEU A 147 9.14 18.64 -5.92
CA LEU A 147 8.37 17.40 -5.89
C LEU A 147 8.84 16.53 -4.72
N ILE A 148 7.88 16.02 -3.93
CA ILE A 148 8.13 15.01 -2.92
C ILE A 148 7.34 13.75 -3.30
N ILE A 149 8.04 12.62 -3.41
CA ILE A 149 7.45 11.32 -3.72
C ILE A 149 7.53 10.47 -2.46
N CYS A 150 6.38 10.12 -1.87
CA CYS A 150 6.32 9.19 -0.76
C CYS A 150 6.18 7.76 -1.27
N VAL A 151 7.06 6.87 -0.85
CA VAL A 151 7.02 5.46 -1.21
C VAL A 151 6.91 4.60 0.04
N ASP A 152 6.03 3.60 -0.02
CA ASP A 152 5.72 2.66 1.07
C ASP A 152 5.27 3.33 2.38
N CYS A 153 4.78 4.54 2.31
CA CYS A 153 4.30 5.31 3.46
C CYS A 153 3.34 6.41 3.03
N GLY A 154 2.68 7.05 4.00
CA GLY A 154 1.94 8.28 3.77
C GLY A 154 0.44 8.13 3.53
N THR A 155 -0.11 6.95 3.25
CA THR A 155 -1.54 6.73 2.96
C THR A 155 -2.46 7.27 4.07
N LEU A 156 -2.04 7.20 5.32
CA LEU A 156 -2.79 7.70 6.48
C LEU A 156 -2.27 9.06 7.00
N SER A 157 -1.27 9.64 6.36
CA SER A 157 -0.61 10.89 6.81
C SER A 157 -1.33 12.16 6.32
N HIS A 158 -2.68 12.15 6.30
CA HIS A 158 -3.49 13.26 5.81
C HIS A 158 -3.10 14.59 6.44
N GLN A 159 -3.01 14.66 7.77
CA GLN A 159 -2.68 15.88 8.49
C GLN A 159 -1.29 16.44 8.12
N ALA A 160 -0.31 15.57 7.92
CA ALA A 160 1.02 15.98 7.51
C ALA A 160 1.02 16.52 6.08
N ILE A 161 0.32 15.88 5.18
CA ILE A 161 0.19 16.28 3.77
C ILE A 161 -0.60 17.59 3.65
N GLU A 162 -1.72 17.72 4.36
CA GLU A 162 -2.54 18.95 4.39
C GLU A 162 -1.81 20.16 4.98
N SER A 163 -0.74 19.94 5.76
CA SER A 163 0.07 21.03 6.30
C SER A 163 0.93 21.75 5.28
N LEU A 164 1.07 21.21 4.09
CA LEU A 164 1.86 21.77 3.00
C LEU A 164 1.03 22.81 2.26
N ASN A 165 1.67 23.91 1.86
CA ASN A 165 0.96 25.03 1.25
C ASN A 165 0.52 24.67 -0.16
N ALA A 166 -0.79 24.76 -0.39
CA ALA A 166 -1.43 24.54 -1.70
C ALA A 166 -1.02 25.58 -2.79
N SER A 167 -0.27 26.61 -2.44
CA SER A 167 0.12 27.69 -3.35
C SER A 167 1.42 27.44 -4.13
N ASP A 168 2.22 26.43 -3.73
CA ASP A 168 3.36 25.97 -4.52
C ASP A 168 3.05 24.58 -5.09
N PRO A 169 3.36 24.30 -6.37
CA PRO A 169 2.99 23.04 -7.02
C PRO A 169 3.84 21.86 -6.52
N VAL A 170 3.73 21.55 -5.23
CA VAL A 170 4.31 20.33 -4.66
C VAL A 170 3.32 19.20 -4.86
N SER A 171 3.68 18.24 -5.69
CA SER A 171 2.85 17.08 -6.00
C SER A 171 3.29 15.89 -5.14
N TYR A 172 2.32 15.19 -4.56
CA TYR A 172 2.57 14.02 -3.72
C TYR A 172 2.07 12.76 -4.41
N THR A 173 2.92 11.74 -4.42
CA THR A 173 2.56 10.42 -4.95
C THR A 173 2.80 9.37 -3.88
N HIS A 174 1.75 8.61 -3.56
CA HIS A 174 1.84 7.47 -2.67
C HIS A 174 1.94 6.19 -3.48
N LEU A 175 2.97 5.40 -3.24
CA LEU A 175 3.11 4.05 -3.77
C LEU A 175 3.38 3.11 -2.59
N ARG A 176 2.49 2.15 -2.35
CA ARG A 176 2.67 1.13 -1.32
C ARG A 176 2.43 -0.26 -1.92
N ALA A 177 3.38 -1.18 -1.66
CA ALA A 177 3.46 -2.46 -2.34
C ALA A 177 2.52 -3.55 -1.77
N HIS A 178 2.07 -3.47 -0.51
CA HIS A 178 1.37 -4.55 0.20
C HIS A 178 -0.01 -4.17 0.76
N GLU A 179 -0.70 -3.22 0.15
CA GLU A 179 -2.04 -2.88 0.62
C GLU A 179 -3.11 -3.78 0.00
N THR A 180 -4.13 -4.13 0.80
CA THR A 180 -5.34 -4.79 0.30
C THR A 180 -6.04 -3.91 -0.73
N LYS A 181 -6.84 -4.50 -1.64
CA LYS A 181 -7.59 -3.78 -2.68
C LYS A 181 -8.34 -2.52 -2.20
N ALA A 182 -8.71 -2.47 -0.91
CA ALA A 182 -9.41 -1.35 -0.30
C ALA A 182 -8.49 -0.15 -0.02
N ASN A 183 -7.18 -0.36 0.07
CA ASN A 183 -6.20 0.64 0.50
C ASN A 183 -5.27 1.10 -0.62
N LEU A 184 -5.35 0.49 -1.80
CA LEU A 184 -4.58 0.88 -2.97
C LEU A 184 -5.11 2.22 -3.50
N VAL A 185 -4.63 3.30 -2.94
CA VAL A 185 -4.92 4.67 -3.38
C VAL A 185 -3.62 5.36 -3.71
N CYS A 186 -3.36 5.59 -4.99
CA CYS A 186 -2.41 6.60 -5.41
C CYS A 186 -3.12 7.95 -5.30
N ARG A 187 -2.84 8.74 -4.27
CA ARG A 187 -3.35 10.11 -4.15
C ARG A 187 -2.33 11.07 -4.72
N LEU A 188 -2.66 11.61 -5.86
CA LEU A 188 -2.17 12.92 -6.28
C LEU A 188 -3.11 13.96 -5.67
N LEU A 189 -2.62 14.74 -4.74
CA LEU A 189 -3.23 16.00 -4.42
C LEU A 189 -2.69 17.00 -5.45
N LEU A 190 -3.46 17.20 -6.51
CA LEU A 190 -3.34 18.32 -7.41
C LEU A 190 -4.36 19.37 -6.93
N GLU A 191 -3.93 20.52 -6.57
CA GLU A 191 -4.68 21.74 -6.79
C GLU A 191 -4.23 22.42 -8.08
#